data_1d787f01d0cd08e81e91aa336689ecac
#
_entry.id   1d787f01d0cd08e81e91aa336689ecac
#
_cell.length_a   1.000
_cell.length_b   1.000
_cell.length_c   1.000
_cell.angle_alpha   90.00
_cell.angle_beta   90.00
_cell.angle_gamma   90.00
#
_symmetry.space_group_name_H-M   'P 1'
#
loop_
_entity.id
_entity.type
_entity.pdbx_description
1 polymer ?
#
loop_
_entity_poly.entity_id
_entity_poly.type
_entity_poly.pdbx_seq_one_letter_code
_entity_poly.pdbx_strand_id
1 'polypeptide(L)'
;MILVTVGSQLGFDRMTGAVAAWARARGRTDLFFQTGDTGVDLRGFASSPLVSAKELARLHDEATLVVAHAGTGSIIESLMRGTPIVIMPRSAGLQETRNDHQFATARRFASRAGVFVAWDERELPAVLDQAAALGRTRSEGSIGAHAEERLLAALRAFVAE
;
A
#
# COMPACT_ATOMS: atom_id res chain seq x y z
N MET A 1 1.00 0.87 14.40
CA MET A 1 1.67 1.89 13.58
C MET A 1 1.11 1.91 12.16
N ILE A 2 1.35 2.98 11.40
CA ILE A 2 1.06 3.06 9.96
C ILE A 2 2.35 2.77 9.19
N LEU A 3 2.30 1.79 8.28
CA LEU A 3 3.39 1.52 7.35
C LEU A 3 3.17 2.28 6.04
N VAL A 4 4.12 3.13 5.66
CA VAL A 4 4.14 3.81 4.35
C VAL A 4 5.22 3.18 3.50
N THR A 5 4.87 2.64 2.32
CA THR A 5 5.84 1.97 1.44
C THR A 5 5.68 2.36 -0.02
N VAL A 6 6.76 2.72 -0.64
CA VAL A 6 6.81 3.08 -2.07
C VAL A 6 7.21 1.90 -2.97
N GLY A 7 7.47 0.73 -2.37
CA GLY A 7 8.01 -0.43 -3.10
C GLY A 7 9.54 -0.34 -3.27
N SER A 8 10.10 -1.18 -4.15
CA SER A 8 11.54 -1.41 -4.24
C SER A 8 12.25 -0.63 -5.36
N GLN A 9 11.55 0.08 -6.23
CA GLN A 9 12.15 0.61 -7.45
C GLN A 9 12.42 2.13 -7.40
N LEU A 10 11.42 2.93 -7.13
CA LEU A 10 11.50 4.39 -7.24
C LEU A 10 10.90 5.05 -5.99
N GLY A 11 11.43 6.20 -5.60
CA GLY A 11 10.78 7.08 -4.65
C GLY A 11 9.38 7.50 -5.11
N PHE A 12 8.56 8.02 -4.20
CA PHE A 12 7.21 8.48 -4.53
C PHE A 12 6.86 9.70 -3.67
N ASP A 13 7.58 10.79 -3.92
CA ASP A 13 7.58 11.99 -3.08
C ASP A 13 6.21 12.64 -2.97
N ARG A 14 5.39 12.60 -4.01
CA ARG A 14 4.03 13.10 -4.00
C ARG A 14 3.18 12.40 -2.92
N MET A 15 3.23 11.07 -2.84
CA MET A 15 2.55 10.30 -1.80
C MET A 15 3.21 10.49 -0.43
N THR A 16 4.53 10.30 -0.36
CA THR A 16 5.29 10.39 0.89
C THR A 16 5.13 11.76 1.55
N GLY A 17 5.22 12.85 0.78
CA GLY A 17 5.04 14.20 1.26
C GLY A 17 3.62 14.48 1.76
N ALA A 18 2.60 14.02 1.04
CA ALA A 18 1.20 14.19 1.46
C ALA A 18 0.90 13.43 2.76
N VAL A 19 1.40 12.18 2.90
CA VAL A 19 1.26 11.41 4.15
C VAL A 19 1.99 12.08 5.31
N ALA A 20 3.21 12.55 5.11
CA ALA A 20 3.98 13.24 6.16
C ALA A 20 3.28 14.54 6.61
N ALA A 21 2.76 15.32 5.68
CA ALA A 21 1.98 16.53 5.98
C ALA A 21 0.70 16.20 6.76
N TRP A 22 -0.04 15.18 6.33
CA TRP A 22 -1.23 14.69 7.03
C TRP A 22 -0.91 14.24 8.46
N ALA A 23 0.15 13.48 8.66
CA ALA A 23 0.57 12.99 9.96
C ALA A 23 0.95 14.14 10.91
N ARG A 24 1.73 15.12 10.43
CA ARG A 24 2.10 16.31 11.21
C ARG A 24 0.86 17.11 11.61
N ALA A 25 -0.07 17.35 10.70
CA ALA A 25 -1.29 18.10 10.98
C ALA A 25 -2.16 17.45 12.06
N ARG A 26 -1.99 16.14 12.30
CA ARG A 26 -2.73 15.35 13.30
C ARG A 26 -1.90 14.97 14.52
N GLY A 27 -0.66 15.46 14.62
CA GLY A 27 0.26 15.14 15.72
C GLY A 27 0.61 13.65 15.80
N ARG A 28 0.53 12.93 14.70
CA ARG A 28 0.84 11.49 14.64
C ARG A 28 2.32 11.29 14.45
N THR A 29 2.91 10.37 15.22
CA THR A 29 4.32 9.98 15.14
C THR A 29 4.50 8.47 14.95
N ASP A 30 3.40 7.72 14.98
CA ASP A 30 3.37 6.26 14.88
C ASP A 30 3.44 5.75 13.43
N LEU A 31 4.27 6.39 12.59
CA LEU A 31 4.48 6.01 11.20
C LEU A 31 5.90 5.50 10.97
N PHE A 32 6.02 4.52 10.06
CA PHE A 32 7.28 4.11 9.48
C PHE A 32 7.23 4.30 7.96
N PHE A 33 8.22 4.99 7.39
CA PHE A 33 8.33 5.25 5.95
C PHE A 33 9.45 4.41 5.32
N GLN A 34 9.09 3.55 4.38
CA GLN A 34 10.03 2.94 3.43
C GLN A 34 9.89 3.71 2.12
N THR A 35 10.92 4.47 1.74
CA THR A 35 10.78 5.60 0.81
C THR A 35 11.46 5.42 -0.55
N GLY A 36 12.38 4.44 -0.69
CA GLY A 36 13.31 4.51 -1.79
C GLY A 36 14.16 5.79 -1.69
N ASP A 37 14.54 6.33 -2.83
CA ASP A 37 15.17 7.65 -2.90
C ASP A 37 14.10 8.73 -2.80
N THR A 38 14.25 9.68 -1.86
CA THR A 38 13.25 10.72 -1.59
C THR A 38 13.91 12.04 -1.20
N GLY A 39 13.35 13.15 -1.70
CA GLY A 39 13.65 14.51 -1.28
C GLY A 39 12.75 15.04 -0.15
N VAL A 40 11.80 14.22 0.33
CA VAL A 40 10.83 14.63 1.36
C VAL A 40 11.50 14.72 2.73
N ASP A 41 11.28 15.82 3.45
CA ASP A 41 11.69 15.94 4.84
C ASP A 41 10.82 15.05 5.74
N LEU A 42 11.44 14.02 6.30
CA LEU A 42 10.81 13.05 7.21
C LEU A 42 11.28 13.18 8.66
N ARG A 43 11.89 14.30 9.04
CA ARG A 43 12.30 14.53 10.44
C ARG A 43 11.11 14.35 11.39
N GLY A 44 11.33 13.58 12.46
CA GLY A 44 10.30 13.21 13.43
C GLY A 44 9.56 11.91 13.12
N PHE A 45 9.86 11.25 11.98
CA PHE A 45 9.33 9.93 11.64
C PHE A 45 10.45 8.89 11.51
N ALA A 46 10.15 7.66 11.88
CA ALA A 46 11.01 6.53 11.54
C ALA A 46 10.97 6.28 10.03
N SER A 47 12.13 6.20 9.40
CA SER A 47 12.22 6.01 7.96
C SER A 47 13.48 5.25 7.54
N SER A 48 13.38 4.55 6.41
CA SER A 48 14.52 3.92 5.74
C SER A 48 14.28 3.93 4.21
N PRO A 49 15.30 4.19 3.40
CA PRO A 49 15.18 4.06 1.95
C PRO A 49 14.79 2.63 1.53
N LEU A 50 15.44 1.64 2.12
CA LEU A 50 15.21 0.22 1.85
C LEU A 50 15.19 -0.56 3.15
N VAL A 51 14.40 -1.62 3.18
CA VAL A 51 14.36 -2.60 4.25
C VAL A 51 14.49 -4.01 3.67
N SER A 52 15.02 -4.95 4.46
CA SER A 52 15.06 -6.34 4.05
C SER A 52 13.65 -6.94 3.94
N ALA A 53 13.49 -8.02 3.17
CA ALA A 53 12.20 -8.72 3.06
C ALA A 53 11.68 -9.17 4.44
N LYS A 54 12.56 -9.63 5.33
CA LYS A 54 12.21 -10.02 6.70
C LYS A 54 11.70 -8.82 7.51
N GLU A 55 12.36 -7.69 7.40
CA GLU A 55 11.96 -6.47 8.10
C GLU A 55 10.64 -5.91 7.53
N LEU A 56 10.46 -5.94 6.21
CA LEU A 56 9.20 -5.52 5.60
C LEU A 56 8.03 -6.39 6.06
N ALA A 57 8.22 -7.71 6.15
CA ALA A 57 7.21 -8.63 6.68
C ALA A 57 6.86 -8.28 8.14
N ARG A 58 7.86 -8.03 9.00
CA ARG A 58 7.65 -7.59 10.38
C ARG A 58 6.86 -6.27 10.45
N LEU A 59 7.23 -5.30 9.63
CA LEU A 59 6.52 -4.01 9.57
C LEU A 59 5.06 -4.17 9.14
N HIS A 60 4.78 -5.06 8.17
CA HIS A 60 3.41 -5.41 7.79
C HIS A 60 2.63 -6.08 8.92
N ASP A 61 3.28 -6.96 9.72
CA ASP A 61 2.64 -7.62 10.86
C ASP A 61 2.26 -6.62 11.96
N GLU A 62 3.08 -5.60 12.19
CA GLU A 62 2.85 -4.55 13.18
C GLU A 62 1.91 -3.43 12.69
N ALA A 63 1.71 -3.31 11.38
CA ALA A 63 0.91 -2.25 10.80
C ALA A 63 -0.58 -2.42 11.13
N THR A 64 -1.22 -1.33 11.54
CA THR A 64 -2.67 -1.20 11.68
C THR A 64 -3.33 -0.61 10.43
N LEU A 65 -2.51 0.03 9.59
CA LEU A 65 -2.85 0.59 8.29
C LEU A 65 -1.60 0.57 7.41
N VAL A 66 -1.76 0.24 6.14
CA VAL A 66 -0.70 0.38 5.13
C VAL A 66 -1.06 1.51 4.17
N VAL A 67 -0.07 2.31 3.78
CA VAL A 67 -0.18 3.30 2.71
C VAL A 67 0.86 2.96 1.65
N ALA A 68 0.43 2.76 0.41
CA ALA A 68 1.34 2.29 -0.63
C ALA A 68 1.00 2.85 -2.02
N HIS A 69 1.98 2.77 -2.93
CA HIS A 69 1.68 2.87 -4.35
C HIS A 69 0.73 1.73 -4.76
N ALA A 70 0.01 1.88 -5.90
CA ALA A 70 -0.93 0.85 -6.36
C ALA A 70 -0.23 -0.36 -7.00
N GLY A 71 0.73 -0.96 -6.27
CA GLY A 71 1.40 -2.20 -6.64
C GLY A 71 0.65 -3.41 -6.11
N THR A 72 0.45 -4.44 -6.95
CA THR A 72 -0.28 -5.66 -6.58
C THR A 72 0.32 -6.38 -5.37
N GLY A 73 1.66 -6.38 -5.24
CA GLY A 73 2.35 -7.01 -4.12
C GLY A 73 1.93 -6.44 -2.78
N SER A 74 1.98 -5.11 -2.61
CA SER A 74 1.59 -4.44 -1.36
C SER A 74 0.11 -4.63 -1.04
N ILE A 75 -0.75 -4.62 -2.06
CA ILE A 75 -2.19 -4.84 -1.89
C ILE A 75 -2.46 -6.25 -1.39
N ILE A 76 -1.91 -7.27 -2.05
CA ILE A 76 -2.10 -8.67 -1.68
C ILE A 76 -1.56 -8.93 -0.28
N GLU A 77 -0.35 -8.44 0.03
CA GLU A 77 0.30 -8.60 1.33
C GLU A 77 -0.57 -8.03 2.47
N SER A 78 -1.15 -6.84 2.28
CA SER A 78 -2.05 -6.23 3.26
C SER A 78 -3.36 -7.01 3.42
N LEU A 79 -3.98 -7.43 2.32
CA LEU A 79 -5.22 -8.19 2.34
C LEU A 79 -5.05 -9.57 2.98
N MET A 80 -3.92 -10.25 2.73
CA MET A 80 -3.62 -11.53 3.39
C MET A 80 -3.50 -11.42 4.90
N ARG A 81 -3.07 -10.27 5.40
CA ARG A 81 -2.96 -9.98 6.85
C ARG A 81 -4.23 -9.38 7.45
N GLY A 82 -5.25 -9.09 6.64
CA GLY A 82 -6.45 -8.37 7.09
C GLY A 82 -6.13 -6.94 7.54
N THR A 83 -5.05 -6.34 7.02
CA THR A 83 -4.67 -4.96 7.30
C THR A 83 -5.24 -4.05 6.22
N PRO A 84 -6.02 -3.01 6.58
CA PRO A 84 -6.51 -2.06 5.60
C PRO A 84 -5.36 -1.36 4.88
N ILE A 85 -5.57 -1.04 3.61
CA ILE A 85 -4.56 -0.39 2.78
C ILE A 85 -5.15 0.82 2.04
N VAL A 86 -4.45 1.95 2.12
CA VAL A 86 -4.67 3.10 1.23
C VAL A 86 -3.67 3.01 0.09
N ILE A 87 -4.16 3.03 -1.14
CA ILE A 87 -3.31 3.02 -2.33
C ILE A 87 -3.43 4.32 -3.11
N MET A 88 -2.30 4.78 -3.64
CA MET A 88 -2.25 5.90 -4.58
C MET A 88 -1.52 5.48 -5.85
N PRO A 89 -2.12 5.58 -7.04
CA PRO A 89 -1.45 5.19 -8.28
C PRO A 89 -0.36 6.20 -8.67
N ARG A 90 0.76 5.68 -9.15
CA ARG A 90 1.81 6.47 -9.80
C ARG A 90 1.33 6.90 -11.18
N SER A 91 1.72 8.09 -11.62
CA SER A 91 1.39 8.65 -12.94
C SER A 91 2.62 8.67 -13.85
N ALA A 92 2.49 8.13 -15.05
CA ALA A 92 3.51 8.23 -16.08
C ALA A 92 3.71 9.68 -16.54
N GLY A 93 2.64 10.47 -16.57
CA GLY A 93 2.70 11.91 -16.90
C GLY A 93 3.53 12.72 -15.91
N LEU A 94 3.71 12.25 -14.68
CA LEU A 94 4.55 12.84 -13.64
C LEU A 94 5.92 12.14 -13.52
N GLN A 95 6.28 11.28 -14.46
CA GLN A 95 7.53 10.53 -14.47
C GLN A 95 7.75 9.62 -13.23
N GLU A 96 6.67 9.23 -12.54
CA GLU A 96 6.72 8.37 -11.35
C GLU A 96 6.77 6.88 -11.70
N THR A 97 6.46 6.53 -12.94
CA THR A 97 6.44 5.17 -13.49
C THR A 97 6.56 5.22 -15.01
N ARG A 98 6.83 4.07 -15.65
CA ARG A 98 6.96 3.97 -17.11
C ARG A 98 5.62 4.04 -17.86
N ASN A 99 4.53 3.65 -17.22
CA ASN A 99 3.18 3.61 -17.81
C ASN A 99 2.12 3.67 -16.71
N ASP A 100 0.86 3.88 -17.08
CA ASP A 100 -0.27 4.08 -16.17
C ASP A 100 -0.97 2.78 -15.70
N HIS A 101 -0.28 1.63 -15.71
CA HIS A 101 -0.85 0.35 -15.26
C HIS A 101 -1.36 0.38 -13.81
N GLN A 102 -0.80 1.24 -12.95
CA GLN A 102 -1.23 1.36 -11.57
C GLN A 102 -2.64 1.94 -11.43
N PHE A 103 -3.09 2.77 -12.36
CA PHE A 103 -4.50 3.21 -12.41
C PHE A 103 -5.46 2.05 -12.70
N ALA A 104 -5.09 1.13 -13.59
CA ALA A 104 -5.88 -0.07 -13.84
C ALA A 104 -5.92 -0.99 -12.61
N THR A 105 -4.79 -1.16 -11.93
CA THR A 105 -4.71 -1.90 -10.67
C THR A 105 -5.60 -1.26 -9.61
N ALA A 106 -5.50 0.05 -9.39
CA ALA A 106 -6.30 0.76 -8.40
C ALA A 106 -7.81 0.60 -8.68
N ARG A 107 -8.26 0.75 -9.94
CA ARG A 107 -9.67 0.54 -10.31
C ARG A 107 -10.14 -0.89 -10.00
N ARG A 108 -9.31 -1.90 -10.30
CA ARG A 108 -9.65 -3.30 -10.07
C ARG A 108 -9.82 -3.62 -8.58
N PHE A 109 -9.05 -2.97 -7.71
CA PHE A 109 -9.10 -3.23 -6.27
C PHE A 109 -10.00 -2.26 -5.50
N ALA A 110 -10.49 -1.18 -6.12
CA ALA A 110 -11.28 -0.14 -5.45
C ALA A 110 -12.57 -0.65 -4.76
N SER A 111 -13.17 -1.73 -5.26
CA SER A 111 -14.37 -2.36 -4.67
C SER A 111 -14.06 -3.41 -3.61
N ARG A 112 -12.77 -3.70 -3.36
CA ARG A 112 -12.35 -4.72 -2.38
C ARG A 112 -12.47 -4.14 -0.97
N ALA A 113 -13.10 -4.88 -0.06
CA ALA A 113 -13.13 -4.53 1.36
C ALA A 113 -11.70 -4.38 1.90
N GLY A 114 -11.46 -3.32 2.67
CA GLY A 114 -10.14 -3.02 3.22
C GLY A 114 -9.18 -2.29 2.26
N VAL A 115 -9.57 -2.03 1.02
CA VAL A 115 -8.79 -1.22 0.06
C VAL A 115 -9.44 0.15 -0.11
N PHE A 116 -8.66 1.19 0.08
CA PHE A 116 -9.04 2.58 -0.11
C PHE A 116 -8.17 3.18 -1.20
N VAL A 117 -8.76 3.91 -2.13
CA VAL A 117 -8.04 4.52 -3.25
C VAL A 117 -8.06 6.03 -3.10
N ALA A 118 -6.87 6.64 -3.01
CA ALA A 118 -6.67 8.06 -3.25
C ALA A 118 -6.11 8.24 -4.67
N TRP A 119 -6.84 8.88 -5.54
CA TRP A 119 -6.44 9.03 -6.94
C TRP A 119 -5.32 10.05 -7.12
N ASP A 120 -5.21 11.00 -6.18
CA ASP A 120 -4.12 11.97 -6.12
C ASP A 120 -3.80 12.35 -4.66
N GLU A 121 -2.77 13.19 -4.49
CA GLU A 121 -2.31 13.66 -3.19
C GLU A 121 -3.32 14.56 -2.45
N ARG A 122 -4.27 15.15 -3.15
CA ARG A 122 -5.31 16.02 -2.56
C ARG A 122 -6.39 15.21 -1.88
N GLU A 123 -6.72 14.05 -2.44
CA GLU A 123 -7.68 13.13 -1.83
C GLU A 123 -7.09 12.36 -0.64
N LEU A 124 -5.77 12.18 -0.62
CA LEU A 124 -5.07 11.31 0.31
C LEU A 124 -5.39 11.60 1.80
N PRO A 125 -5.44 12.86 2.27
CA PRO A 125 -5.76 13.15 3.68
C PRO A 125 -7.14 12.65 4.12
N ALA A 126 -8.17 12.83 3.32
CA ALA A 126 -9.53 12.39 3.62
C ALA A 126 -9.64 10.86 3.59
N VAL A 127 -8.98 10.22 2.62
CA VAL A 127 -8.95 8.76 2.50
C VAL A 127 -8.18 8.12 3.66
N LEU A 128 -7.10 8.76 4.13
CA LEU A 128 -6.35 8.32 5.31
C LEU A 128 -7.19 8.42 6.59
N ASP A 129 -7.96 9.49 6.77
CA ASP A 129 -8.86 9.63 7.92
C ASP A 129 -9.92 8.53 7.92
N GLN A 130 -10.51 8.24 6.76
CA GLN A 130 -11.49 7.19 6.60
C GLN A 130 -10.90 5.79 6.91
N ALA A 131 -9.73 5.49 6.36
CA ALA A 131 -9.08 4.20 6.55
C ALA A 131 -8.59 4.01 7.99
N ALA A 132 -8.05 5.06 8.63
CA ALA A 132 -7.56 5.02 10.00
C ALA A 132 -8.69 4.79 11.03
N ALA A 133 -9.91 5.24 10.74
CA ALA A 133 -11.07 5.03 11.59
C ALA A 133 -11.54 3.57 11.65
N LEU A 134 -11.28 2.77 10.61
CA LEU A 134 -11.68 1.36 10.55
C LEU A 134 -10.82 0.45 11.43
N GLY A 135 -9.55 0.82 11.66
CA GLY A 135 -8.64 -0.03 12.39
C GLY A 135 -8.39 -1.39 11.70
N ARG A 136 -7.62 -2.26 12.37
CA ARG A 136 -7.37 -3.63 11.91
C ARG A 136 -8.63 -4.47 12.15
N THR A 137 -9.44 -4.64 11.14
CA THR A 137 -10.52 -5.63 11.16
C THR A 137 -10.02 -6.89 10.47
N ARG A 138 -10.18 -8.05 11.10
CA ARG A 138 -10.18 -9.34 10.37
C ARG A 138 -11.42 -9.30 9.47
N SER A 139 -11.33 -8.57 8.37
CA SER A 139 -12.46 -8.33 7.50
C SER A 139 -12.68 -9.52 6.59
N GLU A 140 -13.93 -9.72 6.23
CA GLU A 140 -14.43 -10.67 5.22
C GLU A 140 -13.79 -10.52 3.83
N GLY A 141 -12.77 -9.67 3.67
CA GLY A 141 -12.02 -9.41 2.45
C GLY A 141 -10.62 -10.01 2.40
N SER A 142 -10.21 -10.82 3.40
CA SER A 142 -8.87 -11.44 3.36
C SER A 142 -8.76 -12.36 2.14
N ILE A 143 -7.71 -12.14 1.35
CA ILE A 143 -7.34 -13.07 0.29
C ILE A 143 -6.72 -14.30 0.96
N GLY A 144 -7.23 -15.50 0.68
CA GLY A 144 -6.62 -16.73 1.15
C GLY A 144 -5.17 -16.86 0.69
N ALA A 145 -4.33 -17.50 1.49
CA ALA A 145 -2.91 -17.73 1.19
C ALA A 145 -2.68 -18.62 -0.05
N HIS A 146 -3.74 -19.20 -0.59
CA HIS A 146 -3.71 -20.10 -1.73
C HIS A 146 -4.64 -19.59 -2.83
N ALA A 147 -4.28 -19.86 -4.09
CA ALA A 147 -5.16 -19.60 -5.23
C ALA A 147 -6.48 -20.36 -5.07
N GLU A 148 -7.57 -19.80 -5.59
CA GLU A 148 -8.87 -20.48 -5.59
C GLU A 148 -8.73 -21.89 -6.22
N GLU A 149 -9.38 -22.90 -5.63
CA GLU A 149 -9.29 -24.29 -6.08
C GLU A 149 -9.63 -24.45 -7.57
N ARG A 150 -10.53 -23.62 -8.08
CA ARG A 150 -10.88 -23.57 -9.49
C ARG A 150 -9.69 -23.17 -10.38
N LEU A 151 -8.85 -22.21 -9.94
CA LEU A 151 -7.66 -21.81 -10.67
C LEU A 151 -6.59 -22.90 -10.59
N LEU A 152 -6.41 -23.50 -9.43
CA LEU A 152 -5.48 -24.64 -9.25
C LEU A 152 -5.88 -25.83 -10.10
N ALA A 153 -7.17 -26.16 -10.18
CA ALA A 153 -7.68 -27.21 -11.04
C ALA A 153 -7.43 -26.92 -12.53
N ALA A 154 -7.67 -25.70 -12.98
CA ALA A 154 -7.40 -25.28 -14.36
C ALA A 154 -5.91 -25.36 -14.70
N LEU A 155 -5.02 -24.93 -13.80
CA LEU A 155 -3.57 -25.02 -13.98
C LEU A 155 -3.08 -26.47 -14.01
N ARG A 156 -3.60 -27.34 -13.14
CA ARG A 156 -3.27 -28.77 -13.14
C ARG A 156 -3.70 -29.45 -14.44
N ALA A 157 -4.89 -29.13 -14.96
CA ALA A 157 -5.38 -29.65 -16.24
C ALA A 157 -4.47 -29.22 -17.40
N PHE A 158 -4.07 -27.95 -17.44
CA PHE A 158 -3.19 -27.40 -18.47
C PHE A 158 -1.77 -28.02 -18.46
N VAL A 159 -1.22 -28.36 -17.30
CA VAL A 159 0.12 -28.98 -17.19
C VAL A 159 0.08 -30.48 -17.49
N ALA A 160 -1.09 -31.13 -17.45
CA ALA A 160 -1.26 -32.55 -17.72
C ALA A 160 -1.46 -32.90 -19.22
N GLU A 161 -1.63 -31.89 -20.10
CA GLU A 161 -1.63 -32.00 -21.56
C GLU A 161 -0.20 -31.94 -22.15
#